data_566d399132a45bf5e2718300f58b6db6
#
_entry.id   566d399132a45bf5e2718300f58b6db6
#
_cell.length_a   1.000
_cell.length_b   1.000
_cell.length_c   1.000
_cell.angle_alpha   90.00
_cell.angle_beta   90.00
_cell.angle_gamma   90.00
#
_symmetry.space_group_name_H-M   'P 1'
#
loop_
_entity.id
_entity.type
_entity.pdbx_description
1 polymer ?
#
loop_
_entity_poly.entity_id
_entity_poly.type
_entity_poly.pdbx_seq_one_letter_code
_entity_poly.pdbx_strand_id
1 'polypeptide(L)'
;MKVEFKIASRYLFSRKSHDIITWISRIGVVGIAVGSAALVVVLSVFNGFTELIERNIEENSPFYRIEPVEGSYMDGTQAMVDSIMTIAGVSFAQEVVEEMVAARYDENQAIVKMRGLASADDFWVSGSAARALGIRVQFLSKLELYYPTFGRSRLAPLKSIGSRPKKIVGGDDNSVCVPIDAARNLLAMDSQRASYIEVFCDATTDVRILEKAVGGKCKVLDRRAQNPELYRVMSHEKLAIYMVLFFIIVVVAVNIYASESMLIIEKQRDIESLRAMGADARMVRRIYFTEGMLICFLGMLAGVVAGLLLAWAQQTWGFISMPGNGIVSAYPIKVEWADILISMAGISLIGALISKLSLKNI
;
A
#
# COMPACT_ATOMS: atom_id res chain seq x y z
N MET A 1 28.66 20.83 29.38
CA MET A 1 27.57 19.83 29.15
C MET A 1 26.78 19.45 30.40
N LYS A 2 27.38 19.03 31.53
CA LYS A 2 26.58 18.66 32.73
C LYS A 2 25.81 19.80 33.36
N VAL A 3 26.38 21.03 33.40
CA VAL A 3 25.74 22.21 34.01
C VAL A 3 24.63 22.74 33.11
N GLU A 4 24.86 22.84 31.81
CA GLU A 4 23.92 23.33 30.80
C GLU A 4 22.62 22.48 30.80
N PHE A 5 22.80 21.14 30.77
CA PHE A 5 21.69 20.18 30.84
C PHE A 5 20.90 20.26 32.14
N LYS A 6 21.59 20.43 33.28
CA LYS A 6 20.95 20.56 34.60
C LYS A 6 20.13 21.84 34.71
N ILE A 7 20.60 22.94 34.12
CA ILE A 7 19.86 24.22 34.08
C ILE A 7 18.65 24.07 33.14
N ALA A 8 18.83 23.56 31.94
CA ALA A 8 17.75 23.35 30.94
C ALA A 8 16.64 22.45 31.48
N SER A 9 16.98 21.30 32.06
CA SER A 9 15.99 20.39 32.66
C SER A 9 15.25 21.00 33.84
N ARG A 10 15.94 21.80 34.66
CA ARG A 10 15.30 22.49 35.79
C ARG A 10 14.36 23.60 35.33
N TYR A 11 14.66 24.28 34.25
CA TYR A 11 13.76 25.29 33.66
C TYR A 11 12.48 24.64 33.13
N LEU A 12 12.58 23.46 32.47
CA LEU A 12 11.43 22.76 31.92
C LEU A 12 10.49 22.19 32.98
N PHE A 13 11.04 21.73 34.13
CA PHE A 13 10.28 21.04 35.20
C PHE A 13 10.03 21.91 36.46
N SER A 14 10.44 23.19 36.49
CA SER A 14 10.28 24.04 37.66
C SER A 14 8.85 24.50 37.84
N ARG A 15 8.28 24.20 39.00
CA ARG A 15 6.91 24.62 39.40
C ARG A 15 6.78 26.08 39.88
N LYS A 16 7.87 26.82 39.99
CA LYS A 16 7.88 28.15 40.66
C LYS A 16 7.95 29.36 39.73
N SER A 17 8.01 29.17 38.42
CA SER A 17 8.05 30.28 37.46
C SER A 17 6.69 30.45 36.81
N HIS A 18 6.16 31.65 36.83
CA HIS A 18 4.93 32.18 36.20
C HIS A 18 4.17 31.22 35.27
N ASP A 19 2.90 31.00 35.54
CA ASP A 19 2.03 30.03 34.84
C ASP A 19 2.09 30.08 33.32
N ILE A 20 2.36 31.26 32.71
CA ILE A 20 2.39 31.49 31.27
C ILE A 20 3.56 30.74 30.59
N ILE A 21 4.79 30.77 31.12
CA ILE A 21 5.98 30.12 30.53
C ILE A 21 5.77 28.60 30.45
N THR A 22 5.22 28.04 31.51
CA THR A 22 4.92 26.61 31.58
C THR A 22 3.86 26.20 30.54
N TRP A 23 2.87 27.06 30.29
CA TRP A 23 1.84 26.82 29.29
C TRP A 23 2.39 26.82 27.87
N ILE A 24 3.27 27.76 27.52
CA ILE A 24 3.88 27.87 26.19
C ILE A 24 4.74 26.64 25.87
N SER A 25 5.60 26.25 26.82
CA SER A 25 6.39 25.02 26.65
C SER A 25 5.52 23.76 26.49
N ARG A 26 4.40 23.67 27.22
CA ARG A 26 3.44 22.58 27.09
C ARG A 26 2.74 22.59 25.73
N ILE A 27 2.32 23.75 25.22
CA ILE A 27 1.71 23.88 23.88
C ILE A 27 2.71 23.41 22.82
N GLY A 28 4.00 23.80 22.95
CA GLY A 28 5.04 23.33 22.05
C GLY A 28 5.21 21.81 22.06
N VAL A 29 5.29 21.21 23.25
CA VAL A 29 5.37 19.74 23.39
C VAL A 29 4.15 19.05 22.80
N VAL A 30 2.93 19.56 23.07
CA VAL A 30 1.68 18.99 22.54
C VAL A 30 1.63 19.11 21.02
N GLY A 31 2.01 20.24 20.44
CA GLY A 31 2.01 20.43 19.00
C GLY A 31 2.98 19.47 18.28
N ILE A 32 4.19 19.29 18.84
CA ILE A 32 5.16 18.32 18.33
C ILE A 32 4.62 16.89 18.50
N ALA A 33 3.97 16.60 19.64
CA ALA A 33 3.39 15.29 19.90
C ALA A 33 2.28 14.94 18.91
N VAL A 34 1.37 15.89 18.62
CA VAL A 34 0.30 15.70 17.63
C VAL A 34 0.90 15.45 16.24
N GLY A 35 1.88 16.24 15.81
CA GLY A 35 2.54 16.05 14.53
C GLY A 35 3.29 14.72 14.42
N SER A 36 4.00 14.33 15.47
CA SER A 36 4.70 13.04 15.52
C SER A 36 3.73 11.86 15.53
N ALA A 37 2.61 11.96 16.27
CA ALA A 37 1.57 10.94 16.26
C ALA A 37 0.91 10.82 14.88
N ALA A 38 0.64 11.96 14.23
CA ALA A 38 0.07 11.97 12.87
C ALA A 38 1.01 11.29 11.86
N LEU A 39 2.33 11.56 11.93
CA LEU A 39 3.32 10.88 11.07
C LEU A 39 3.29 9.35 11.26
N VAL A 40 3.30 8.88 12.52
CA VAL A 40 3.26 7.44 12.82
C VAL A 40 1.97 6.81 12.29
N VAL A 41 0.81 7.44 12.53
CA VAL A 41 -0.49 6.90 12.09
C VAL A 41 -0.57 6.87 10.57
N VAL A 42 -0.22 7.96 9.87
CA VAL A 42 -0.28 8.03 8.40
C VAL A 42 0.63 6.98 7.76
N LEU A 43 1.87 6.83 8.24
CA LEU A 43 2.80 5.81 7.74
C LEU A 43 2.29 4.40 8.01
N SER A 44 1.76 4.13 9.21
CA SER A 44 1.25 2.80 9.58
C SER A 44 0.03 2.40 8.76
N VAL A 45 -0.88 3.33 8.47
CA VAL A 45 -2.04 3.09 7.59
C VAL A 45 -1.60 2.84 6.16
N PHE A 46 -0.64 3.62 5.66
CA PHE A 46 -0.11 3.44 4.33
C PHE A 46 0.58 2.08 4.13
N ASN A 47 1.44 1.71 5.07
CA ASN A 47 2.13 0.42 5.02
C ASN A 47 1.14 -0.75 5.10
N GLY A 48 0.10 -0.62 5.93
CA GLY A 48 -0.96 -1.61 6.02
C GLY A 48 -1.75 -1.75 4.72
N PHE A 49 -2.07 -0.64 4.06
CA PHE A 49 -2.76 -0.65 2.77
C PHE A 49 -1.91 -1.23 1.65
N THR A 50 -0.61 -0.87 1.60
CA THR A 50 0.34 -1.43 0.64
C THR A 50 0.47 -2.95 0.81
N GLU A 51 0.60 -3.43 2.04
CA GLU A 51 0.66 -4.86 2.34
C GLU A 51 -0.63 -5.59 1.93
N LEU A 52 -1.79 -5.00 2.17
CA LEU A 52 -3.07 -5.57 1.75
C LEU A 52 -3.12 -5.77 0.23
N ILE A 53 -2.70 -4.76 -0.53
CA ILE A 53 -2.66 -4.83 -2.00
C ILE A 53 -1.66 -5.89 -2.45
N GLU A 54 -0.44 -5.88 -1.91
CA GLU A 54 0.60 -6.85 -2.25
C GLU A 54 0.14 -8.28 -1.96
N ARG A 55 -0.46 -8.52 -0.79
CA ARG A 55 -1.03 -9.82 -0.43
C ARG A 55 -2.15 -10.24 -1.37
N ASN A 56 -3.05 -9.33 -1.74
CA ASN A 56 -4.12 -9.61 -2.70
C ASN A 56 -3.57 -10.02 -4.07
N ILE A 57 -2.52 -9.32 -4.54
CA ILE A 57 -1.84 -9.68 -5.78
C ILE A 57 -1.18 -11.06 -5.65
N GLU A 58 -0.52 -11.34 -4.51
CA GLU A 58 0.14 -12.63 -4.27
C GLU A 58 -0.83 -13.81 -4.26
N GLU A 59 -1.99 -13.63 -3.66
CA GLU A 59 -3.01 -14.68 -3.56
C GLU A 59 -3.75 -14.91 -4.87
N ASN A 60 -3.92 -13.89 -5.71
CA ASN A 60 -4.76 -13.94 -6.91
C ASN A 60 -4.00 -13.94 -8.24
N SER A 61 -2.68 -13.73 -8.22
CA SER A 61 -1.87 -13.67 -9.44
C SER A 61 -0.76 -14.73 -9.43
N PRO A 62 -0.49 -15.38 -10.59
CA PRO A 62 0.64 -16.28 -10.72
C PRO A 62 1.96 -15.53 -10.49
N PHE A 63 3.01 -16.26 -10.12
CA PHE A 63 4.32 -15.66 -9.90
C PHE A 63 4.89 -15.08 -11.20
N TYR A 64 4.80 -15.85 -12.27
CA TYR A 64 5.13 -15.41 -13.63
C TYR A 64 3.97 -15.69 -14.59
N ARG A 65 3.86 -14.83 -15.58
CA ARG A 65 2.93 -14.95 -16.69
C ARG A 65 3.73 -14.89 -17.99
N ILE A 66 3.52 -15.86 -18.86
CA ILE A 66 4.20 -15.94 -20.15
C ILE A 66 3.20 -15.59 -21.24
N GLU A 67 3.46 -14.50 -21.94
CA GLU A 67 2.61 -13.97 -23.00
C GLU A 67 3.35 -13.92 -24.34
N PRO A 68 2.66 -13.97 -25.47
CA PRO A 68 3.27 -13.78 -26.77
C PRO A 68 3.84 -12.35 -26.89
N VAL A 69 4.94 -12.18 -27.60
CA VAL A 69 5.49 -10.83 -27.92
C VAL A 69 4.60 -10.14 -28.93
N GLU A 70 4.04 -10.88 -29.89
CA GLU A 70 3.14 -10.38 -30.93
C GLU A 70 1.86 -11.20 -30.95
N GLY A 71 0.70 -10.53 -31.14
CA GLY A 71 -0.61 -11.17 -31.18
C GLY A 71 -1.24 -11.40 -29.81
N SER A 72 -2.43 -11.99 -29.79
CA SER A 72 -3.21 -12.24 -28.58
C SER A 72 -3.16 -13.69 -28.12
N TYR A 73 -2.60 -14.58 -28.89
CA TYR A 73 -2.59 -16.02 -28.60
C TYR A 73 -1.26 -16.66 -28.98
N MET A 74 -0.92 -17.72 -28.27
CA MET A 74 0.25 -18.56 -28.47
C MET A 74 -0.16 -19.92 -29.03
N ASP A 75 0.66 -20.51 -29.91
CA ASP A 75 0.49 -21.85 -30.42
C ASP A 75 1.46 -22.84 -29.71
N GLY A 76 1.07 -24.11 -29.59
CA GLY A 76 1.92 -25.15 -29.02
C GLY A 76 2.15 -25.00 -27.50
N THR A 77 1.20 -24.43 -26.80
CA THR A 77 1.31 -24.05 -25.39
C THR A 77 1.47 -25.25 -24.45
N GLN A 78 0.88 -26.42 -24.78
CA GLN A 78 1.01 -27.62 -23.96
C GLN A 78 2.47 -28.10 -23.86
N ALA A 79 3.17 -28.17 -24.97
CA ALA A 79 4.58 -28.59 -24.98
C ALA A 79 5.47 -27.61 -24.21
N MET A 80 5.08 -26.32 -24.21
CA MET A 80 5.77 -25.29 -23.44
C MET A 80 5.52 -25.44 -21.93
N VAL A 81 4.27 -25.72 -21.53
CA VAL A 81 3.92 -26.03 -20.13
C VAL A 81 4.71 -27.26 -19.66
N ASP A 82 4.77 -28.34 -20.46
CA ASP A 82 5.51 -29.54 -20.10
C ASP A 82 7.01 -29.25 -19.89
N SER A 83 7.60 -28.41 -20.74
CA SER A 83 9.00 -27.98 -20.60
C SER A 83 9.22 -27.12 -19.35
N ILE A 84 8.29 -26.21 -19.03
CA ILE A 84 8.37 -25.35 -17.86
C ILE A 84 8.24 -26.15 -16.55
N MET A 85 7.40 -27.17 -16.54
CA MET A 85 7.20 -28.05 -15.39
C MET A 85 8.46 -28.89 -15.04
N THR A 86 9.43 -29.03 -15.95
CA THR A 86 10.71 -29.68 -15.65
C THR A 86 11.72 -28.77 -14.92
N ILE A 87 11.44 -27.47 -14.83
CA ILE A 87 12.34 -26.51 -14.22
C ILE A 87 12.27 -26.61 -12.68
N ALA A 88 13.41 -26.71 -12.04
CA ALA A 88 13.49 -26.77 -10.59
C ALA A 88 12.91 -25.49 -9.95
N GLY A 89 12.05 -25.63 -8.95
CA GLY A 89 11.37 -24.53 -8.27
C GLY A 89 10.02 -24.13 -8.87
N VAL A 90 9.62 -24.70 -10.00
CA VAL A 90 8.26 -24.56 -10.54
C VAL A 90 7.35 -25.59 -9.88
N SER A 91 6.33 -25.10 -9.18
CA SER A 91 5.34 -25.95 -8.49
C SER A 91 4.21 -26.37 -9.42
N PHE A 92 3.77 -25.45 -10.28
CA PHE A 92 2.65 -25.67 -11.18
C PHE A 92 2.70 -24.68 -12.35
N ALA A 93 2.31 -25.13 -13.55
CA ALA A 93 2.10 -24.28 -14.70
C ALA A 93 0.84 -24.72 -15.44
N GLN A 94 0.08 -23.77 -15.99
CA GLN A 94 -1.14 -24.05 -16.73
C GLN A 94 -1.36 -23.09 -17.89
N GLU A 95 -2.00 -23.59 -18.91
CA GLU A 95 -2.53 -22.78 -20.00
C GLU A 95 -3.77 -22.01 -19.57
N VAL A 96 -3.89 -20.77 -20.05
CA VAL A 96 -5.06 -19.93 -19.80
C VAL A 96 -5.55 -19.32 -21.09
N VAL A 97 -6.84 -19.41 -21.33
CA VAL A 97 -7.55 -18.71 -22.40
C VAL A 97 -8.36 -17.58 -21.75
N GLU A 98 -8.00 -16.35 -22.01
CA GLU A 98 -8.64 -15.17 -21.42
C GLU A 98 -9.24 -14.28 -22.51
N GLU A 99 -10.51 -13.89 -22.36
CA GLU A 99 -11.20 -13.00 -23.27
C GLU A 99 -12.37 -12.28 -22.58
N MET A 100 -12.71 -11.09 -23.06
CA MET A 100 -13.89 -10.37 -22.59
C MET A 100 -15.15 -10.90 -23.29
N VAL A 101 -16.12 -11.33 -22.51
CA VAL A 101 -17.35 -11.95 -23.00
C VAL A 101 -18.58 -11.31 -22.36
N ALA A 102 -19.71 -11.36 -23.05
CA ALA A 102 -20.99 -11.02 -22.43
C ALA A 102 -21.48 -12.22 -21.62
N ALA A 103 -21.82 -11.99 -20.37
CA ALA A 103 -22.42 -12.97 -19.48
C ALA A 103 -23.87 -12.61 -19.22
N ARG A 104 -24.75 -13.61 -19.21
CA ARG A 104 -26.17 -13.49 -18.85
C ARG A 104 -26.51 -14.46 -17.74
N TYR A 105 -27.16 -13.95 -16.71
CA TYR A 105 -27.73 -14.76 -15.64
C TYR A 105 -29.16 -14.25 -15.36
N ASP A 106 -30.15 -15.06 -15.65
CA ASP A 106 -31.58 -14.68 -15.73
C ASP A 106 -31.78 -13.45 -16.63
N GLU A 107 -32.26 -12.33 -16.06
CA GLU A 107 -32.48 -11.08 -16.78
C GLU A 107 -31.27 -10.13 -16.76
N ASN A 108 -30.30 -10.43 -15.93
CA ASN A 108 -29.11 -9.57 -15.77
C ASN A 108 -28.04 -9.93 -16.80
N GLN A 109 -27.40 -8.89 -17.34
CA GLN A 109 -26.29 -9.01 -18.26
C GLN A 109 -25.12 -8.15 -17.81
N ALA A 110 -23.92 -8.66 -17.97
CA ALA A 110 -22.68 -7.93 -17.69
C ALA A 110 -21.57 -8.38 -18.66
N ILE A 111 -20.62 -7.47 -18.91
CA ILE A 111 -19.36 -7.85 -19.56
C ILE A 111 -18.44 -8.34 -18.48
N VAL A 112 -17.93 -9.55 -18.67
CA VAL A 112 -17.03 -10.22 -17.72
C VAL A 112 -15.79 -10.74 -18.43
N LYS A 113 -14.73 -10.89 -17.68
CA LYS A 113 -13.51 -11.51 -18.12
C LYS A 113 -13.67 -13.04 -17.99
N MET A 114 -13.78 -13.75 -19.10
CA MET A 114 -13.77 -15.22 -19.10
C MET A 114 -12.34 -15.71 -19.00
N ARG A 115 -12.09 -16.62 -18.06
CA ARG A 115 -10.81 -17.31 -17.88
C ARG A 115 -11.02 -18.81 -18.04
N GLY A 116 -10.61 -19.36 -19.15
CA GLY A 116 -10.55 -20.81 -19.40
C GLY A 116 -9.25 -21.37 -18.79
N LEU A 117 -9.39 -22.19 -17.74
CA LEU A 117 -8.27 -22.76 -17.00
C LEU A 117 -8.17 -24.27 -17.23
N ALA A 118 -6.98 -24.81 -17.42
CA ALA A 118 -6.76 -26.24 -17.50
C ALA A 118 -7.08 -26.96 -16.17
N SER A 119 -6.94 -26.26 -15.05
CA SER A 119 -7.25 -26.77 -13.71
C SER A 119 -8.72 -26.64 -13.30
N ALA A 120 -9.57 -26.02 -14.12
CA ALA A 120 -10.96 -25.83 -13.79
C ALA A 120 -11.83 -26.97 -14.35
N ASP A 121 -12.50 -27.72 -13.49
CA ASP A 121 -13.47 -28.75 -13.87
C ASP A 121 -14.86 -28.18 -14.14
N ASP A 122 -15.18 -27.01 -13.56
CA ASP A 122 -16.50 -26.42 -13.55
C ASP A 122 -16.49 -24.90 -13.66
N PHE A 123 -17.68 -24.32 -13.88
CA PHE A 123 -17.87 -22.86 -13.87
C PHE A 123 -17.85 -22.32 -12.44
N TRP A 124 -17.06 -21.27 -12.21
CA TRP A 124 -17.10 -20.49 -10.99
C TRP A 124 -16.94 -19.01 -11.28
N VAL A 125 -17.44 -18.17 -10.39
CA VAL A 125 -17.64 -16.75 -10.61
C VAL A 125 -16.92 -15.98 -9.50
N SER A 126 -16.26 -14.88 -9.85
CA SER A 126 -15.70 -13.98 -8.85
C SER A 126 -16.78 -13.22 -8.09
N GLY A 127 -16.46 -12.73 -6.89
CA GLY A 127 -17.42 -11.99 -6.07
C GLY A 127 -17.96 -10.73 -6.77
N SER A 128 -17.13 -10.04 -7.55
CA SER A 128 -17.54 -8.85 -8.31
C SER A 128 -18.45 -9.21 -9.50
N ALA A 129 -18.13 -10.25 -10.27
CA ALA A 129 -18.98 -10.75 -11.34
C ALA A 129 -20.31 -11.26 -10.80
N ALA A 130 -20.31 -11.93 -9.66
CA ALA A 130 -21.52 -12.38 -9.01
C ALA A 130 -22.44 -11.20 -8.61
N ARG A 131 -21.87 -10.13 -8.08
CA ARG A 131 -22.63 -8.89 -7.78
C ARG A 131 -23.17 -8.23 -9.05
N ALA A 132 -22.36 -8.10 -10.08
CA ALA A 132 -22.75 -7.50 -11.36
C ALA A 132 -23.88 -8.25 -12.06
N LEU A 133 -23.88 -9.59 -11.94
CA LEU A 133 -24.89 -10.47 -12.51
C LEU A 133 -26.08 -10.74 -11.56
N GLY A 134 -26.06 -10.22 -10.34
CA GLY A 134 -27.09 -10.46 -9.34
C GLY A 134 -27.16 -11.92 -8.85
N ILE A 135 -26.06 -12.67 -8.97
CA ILE A 135 -25.97 -14.06 -8.52
C ILE A 135 -25.95 -14.06 -6.99
N ARG A 136 -26.97 -14.67 -6.40
CA ARG A 136 -27.06 -14.89 -4.95
C ARG A 136 -26.54 -16.30 -4.61
N VAL A 137 -26.46 -16.60 -3.30
CA VAL A 137 -25.87 -17.85 -2.76
C VAL A 137 -26.45 -19.15 -3.33
N GLN A 138 -27.66 -19.12 -3.92
CA GLN A 138 -28.28 -20.27 -4.59
C GLN A 138 -28.19 -20.11 -6.10
N PHE A 139 -27.41 -20.97 -6.74
CA PHE A 139 -27.24 -21.03 -8.18
C PHE A 139 -28.41 -21.79 -8.83
N LEU A 140 -29.56 -21.13 -8.99
CA LEU A 140 -30.77 -21.76 -9.55
C LEU A 140 -30.76 -21.77 -11.08
N SER A 141 -30.18 -20.74 -11.68
CA SER A 141 -30.19 -20.52 -13.13
C SER A 141 -28.85 -20.85 -13.79
N LYS A 142 -28.86 -21.02 -15.09
CA LYS A 142 -27.64 -21.18 -15.89
C LYS A 142 -26.99 -19.82 -16.09
N LEU A 143 -25.68 -19.78 -15.94
CA LEU A 143 -24.86 -18.69 -16.43
C LEU A 143 -24.52 -18.96 -17.89
N GLU A 144 -24.89 -18.08 -18.78
CA GLU A 144 -24.59 -18.17 -20.20
C GLU A 144 -23.57 -17.13 -20.60
N LEU A 145 -22.52 -17.57 -21.30
CA LEU A 145 -21.46 -16.71 -21.82
C LEU A 145 -21.60 -16.65 -23.34
N TYR A 146 -21.55 -15.43 -23.88
CA TYR A 146 -21.70 -15.16 -25.30
C TYR A 146 -20.46 -14.46 -25.83
N TYR A 147 -19.96 -14.96 -26.95
CA TYR A 147 -18.90 -14.30 -27.70
C TYR A 147 -19.34 -14.03 -29.12
N PRO A 148 -19.28 -12.77 -29.62
CA PRO A 148 -19.63 -12.48 -30.99
C PRO A 148 -18.57 -13.04 -31.92
N THR A 149 -18.92 -14.06 -32.70
CA THR A 149 -18.05 -14.58 -33.76
C THR A 149 -18.14 -13.65 -34.97
N PHE A 150 -17.09 -12.86 -35.19
CA PHE A 150 -16.99 -12.00 -36.38
C PHE A 150 -16.58 -12.87 -37.57
N GLY A 151 -17.60 -13.40 -38.25
CA GLY A 151 -17.41 -14.04 -39.57
C GLY A 151 -17.55 -13.01 -40.69
N ARG A 152 -17.14 -13.38 -41.92
CA ARG A 152 -17.31 -12.54 -43.13
C ARG A 152 -18.79 -12.28 -43.50
N SER A 153 -19.74 -12.87 -42.80
CA SER A 153 -21.19 -12.70 -43.00
C SER A 153 -21.78 -11.94 -41.78
N ARG A 154 -22.61 -10.95 -42.05
CA ARG A 154 -23.34 -10.17 -41.03
C ARG A 154 -24.30 -11.00 -40.15
N LEU A 155 -24.45 -12.30 -40.44
CA LEU A 155 -25.37 -13.23 -39.77
C LEU A 155 -24.62 -14.39 -39.06
N ALA A 156 -23.37 -14.19 -38.64
CA ALA A 156 -22.67 -15.20 -37.83
C ALA A 156 -23.43 -15.39 -36.49
N PRO A 157 -23.83 -16.65 -36.16
CA PRO A 157 -24.55 -16.91 -34.92
C PRO A 157 -23.66 -16.60 -33.71
N LEU A 158 -24.24 -16.00 -32.69
CA LEU A 158 -23.58 -15.85 -31.40
C LEU A 158 -23.31 -17.24 -30.82
N LYS A 159 -22.03 -17.58 -30.66
CA LYS A 159 -21.68 -18.78 -29.90
C LYS A 159 -21.95 -18.54 -28.42
N SER A 160 -22.48 -19.53 -27.77
CA SER A 160 -22.72 -19.48 -26.33
C SER A 160 -22.34 -20.79 -25.65
N ILE A 161 -21.85 -20.70 -24.45
CA ILE A 161 -21.69 -21.82 -23.53
C ILE A 161 -22.44 -21.50 -22.26
N GLY A 162 -23.01 -22.48 -21.60
CA GLY A 162 -23.74 -22.24 -20.37
C GLY A 162 -23.65 -23.41 -19.39
N SER A 163 -23.42 -23.07 -18.13
CA SER A 163 -23.44 -24.03 -17.03
C SER A 163 -23.95 -23.34 -15.75
N ARG A 164 -24.26 -24.11 -14.73
CA ARG A 164 -24.54 -23.57 -13.41
C ARG A 164 -23.23 -23.35 -12.67
N PRO A 165 -22.95 -22.12 -12.20
CA PRO A 165 -21.76 -21.89 -11.41
C PRO A 165 -21.81 -22.72 -10.13
N LYS A 166 -20.73 -23.36 -9.73
CA LYS A 166 -20.67 -24.18 -8.52
C LYS A 166 -20.23 -23.42 -7.28
N LYS A 167 -19.44 -22.36 -7.45
CA LYS A 167 -18.94 -21.55 -6.33
C LYS A 167 -18.70 -20.10 -6.72
N ILE A 168 -18.79 -19.23 -5.75
CA ILE A 168 -18.29 -17.87 -5.83
C ILE A 168 -16.92 -17.86 -5.16
N VAL A 169 -15.89 -17.41 -5.88
CA VAL A 169 -14.52 -17.28 -5.37
C VAL A 169 -14.28 -15.82 -5.01
N GLY A 170 -13.58 -15.57 -3.91
CA GLY A 170 -13.16 -14.22 -3.54
C GLY A 170 -12.29 -13.63 -4.67
N GLY A 171 -12.46 -12.34 -4.93
CA GLY A 171 -11.72 -11.60 -5.93
C GLY A 171 -12.53 -10.41 -6.43
N ASP A 172 -11.84 -9.30 -6.71
CA ASP A 172 -12.47 -8.08 -7.23
C ASP A 172 -12.36 -7.94 -8.75
N ASP A 173 -11.68 -8.87 -9.41
CA ASP A 173 -11.65 -8.98 -10.86
C ASP A 173 -13.01 -9.52 -11.35
N ASN A 174 -13.67 -8.77 -12.21
CA ASN A 174 -14.98 -9.14 -12.78
C ASN A 174 -14.84 -10.36 -13.72
N SER A 175 -14.52 -11.53 -13.15
CA SER A 175 -14.14 -12.73 -13.89
C SER A 175 -15.07 -13.91 -13.67
N VAL A 176 -15.16 -14.74 -14.72
CA VAL A 176 -15.84 -16.03 -14.72
C VAL A 176 -14.81 -17.07 -15.20
N CYS A 177 -14.55 -18.06 -14.38
CA CYS A 177 -13.67 -19.16 -14.76
C CYS A 177 -14.49 -20.34 -15.27
N VAL A 178 -13.95 -20.94 -16.33
CA VAL A 178 -14.58 -22.07 -17.03
C VAL A 178 -13.50 -23.12 -17.38
N PRO A 179 -13.85 -24.37 -17.63
CA PRO A 179 -12.91 -25.33 -18.21
C PRO A 179 -12.31 -24.79 -19.51
N ILE A 180 -11.02 -25.01 -19.73
CA ILE A 180 -10.31 -24.48 -20.90
C ILE A 180 -10.94 -24.91 -22.22
N ASP A 181 -11.43 -26.15 -22.31
CA ASP A 181 -12.07 -26.66 -23.52
C ASP A 181 -13.41 -25.95 -23.80
N ALA A 182 -14.14 -25.55 -22.75
CA ALA A 182 -15.36 -24.76 -22.93
C ALA A 182 -15.02 -23.34 -23.44
N ALA A 183 -13.95 -22.72 -22.96
CA ALA A 183 -13.48 -21.43 -23.47
C ALA A 183 -13.01 -21.52 -24.91
N ARG A 184 -12.20 -22.53 -25.26
CA ARG A 184 -11.76 -22.78 -26.64
C ARG A 184 -12.92 -23.00 -27.59
N ASN A 185 -13.92 -23.77 -27.19
CA ASN A 185 -15.13 -24.01 -27.97
C ASN A 185 -15.92 -22.70 -28.20
N LEU A 186 -16.07 -21.85 -27.17
CA LEU A 186 -16.74 -20.57 -27.30
C LEU A 186 -16.04 -19.63 -28.29
N LEU A 187 -14.72 -19.55 -28.22
CA LEU A 187 -13.89 -18.69 -29.05
C LEU A 187 -13.57 -19.31 -30.45
N ALA A 188 -13.99 -20.56 -30.73
CA ALA A 188 -13.63 -21.31 -31.90
C ALA A 188 -12.10 -21.42 -32.10
N MET A 189 -11.37 -21.61 -31.01
CA MET A 189 -9.91 -21.76 -31.00
C MET A 189 -9.50 -23.21 -31.14
N ASP A 190 -8.28 -23.38 -31.66
CA ASP A 190 -7.63 -24.68 -31.70
C ASP A 190 -7.25 -25.15 -30.28
N SER A 191 -7.24 -26.49 -30.08
CA SER A 191 -6.90 -27.11 -28.78
C SER A 191 -5.48 -26.82 -28.28
N GLN A 192 -4.57 -26.44 -29.17
CA GLN A 192 -3.18 -26.10 -28.82
C GLN A 192 -2.92 -24.61 -28.64
N ARG A 193 -3.97 -23.80 -28.61
CA ARG A 193 -3.87 -22.34 -28.43
C ARG A 193 -4.27 -21.91 -27.05
N ALA A 194 -3.51 -20.94 -26.51
CA ALA A 194 -3.87 -20.24 -25.28
C ALA A 194 -3.50 -18.75 -25.36
N SER A 195 -4.09 -17.94 -24.50
CA SER A 195 -3.75 -16.51 -24.39
C SER A 195 -2.40 -16.31 -23.69
N TYR A 196 -2.16 -17.09 -22.65
CA TYR A 196 -0.90 -17.05 -21.87
C TYR A 196 -0.75 -18.32 -21.03
N ILE A 197 0.45 -18.47 -20.43
CA ILE A 197 0.73 -19.53 -19.47
C ILE A 197 0.95 -18.90 -18.10
N GLU A 198 0.28 -19.41 -17.07
CA GLU A 198 0.51 -19.09 -15.67
C GLU A 198 1.54 -20.03 -15.09
N VAL A 199 2.53 -19.47 -14.40
CA VAL A 199 3.58 -20.22 -13.72
C VAL A 199 3.59 -19.89 -12.24
N PHE A 200 3.39 -20.89 -11.40
CA PHE A 200 3.48 -20.83 -9.97
C PHE A 200 4.79 -21.48 -9.55
N CYS A 201 5.65 -20.70 -8.94
CA CYS A 201 6.98 -21.13 -8.53
C CYS A 201 7.40 -20.46 -7.23
N ASP A 202 8.48 -20.95 -6.63
CA ASP A 202 9.08 -20.33 -5.48
C ASP A 202 9.82 -19.02 -5.85
N ALA A 203 9.93 -18.10 -4.89
CA ALA A 203 10.60 -16.81 -5.09
C ALA A 203 12.09 -16.90 -5.51
N THR A 204 12.66 -18.09 -5.42
CA THR A 204 14.07 -18.37 -5.78
C THR A 204 14.26 -18.73 -7.26
N THR A 205 13.19 -18.92 -8.04
CA THR A 205 13.27 -19.30 -9.44
C THR A 205 13.75 -18.12 -10.29
N ASP A 206 14.89 -18.28 -10.97
CA ASP A 206 15.45 -17.22 -11.81
C ASP A 206 14.65 -17.08 -13.12
N VAL A 207 14.11 -15.87 -13.36
CA VAL A 207 13.41 -15.48 -14.60
C VAL A 207 14.17 -15.87 -15.85
N ARG A 208 15.49 -15.75 -15.84
CA ARG A 208 16.35 -16.07 -17.00
C ARG A 208 16.26 -17.53 -17.46
N ILE A 209 15.96 -18.44 -16.53
CA ILE A 209 15.77 -19.87 -16.88
C ILE A 209 14.46 -20.04 -17.64
N LEU A 210 13.40 -19.37 -17.19
CA LEU A 210 12.10 -19.36 -17.87
C LEU A 210 12.19 -18.69 -19.24
N GLU A 211 12.87 -17.54 -19.36
CA GLU A 211 13.07 -16.85 -20.64
C GLU A 211 13.82 -17.74 -21.67
N LYS A 212 14.81 -18.52 -21.23
CA LYS A 212 15.52 -19.47 -22.08
C LYS A 212 14.64 -20.64 -22.51
N ALA A 213 13.80 -21.17 -21.60
CA ALA A 213 12.90 -22.28 -21.90
C ALA A 213 11.81 -21.91 -22.92
N VAL A 214 11.34 -20.66 -22.85
CA VAL A 214 10.24 -20.16 -23.69
C VAL A 214 10.72 -19.71 -25.08
N GLY A 215 12.01 -19.39 -25.23
CA GLY A 215 12.61 -18.95 -26.52
C GLY A 215 12.01 -17.59 -26.95
N GLY A 216 12.75 -16.68 -27.51
CA GLY A 216 12.44 -15.26 -27.74
C GLY A 216 11.11 -14.86 -28.43
N LYS A 217 10.16 -15.76 -28.60
CA LYS A 217 8.80 -15.50 -29.12
C LYS A 217 7.80 -15.09 -28.07
N CYS A 218 8.14 -15.29 -26.78
CA CYS A 218 7.29 -14.97 -25.64
C CYS A 218 8.06 -14.12 -24.65
N LYS A 219 7.33 -13.31 -23.88
CA LYS A 219 7.84 -12.50 -22.76
C LYS A 219 7.39 -13.09 -21.44
N VAL A 220 8.27 -13.09 -20.46
CA VAL A 220 7.98 -13.51 -19.10
C VAL A 220 7.69 -12.25 -18.28
N LEU A 221 6.52 -12.15 -17.72
CA LEU A 221 6.06 -11.02 -16.92
C LEU A 221 6.04 -11.42 -15.44
N ASP A 222 6.73 -10.68 -14.61
CA ASP A 222 6.60 -10.76 -13.15
C ASP A 222 5.27 -10.15 -12.68
N ARG A 223 4.91 -10.30 -11.42
CA ARG A 223 3.66 -9.76 -10.85
C ARG A 223 3.49 -8.26 -11.07
N ARG A 224 4.59 -7.50 -11.11
CA ARG A 224 4.56 -6.05 -11.38
C ARG A 224 4.22 -5.77 -12.84
N ALA A 225 4.84 -6.48 -13.75
CA ALA A 225 4.61 -6.32 -15.18
C ALA A 225 3.24 -6.85 -15.62
N GLN A 226 2.64 -7.79 -14.87
CA GLN A 226 1.26 -8.27 -15.10
C GLN A 226 0.21 -7.20 -14.78
N ASN A 227 0.46 -6.31 -13.81
CA ASN A 227 -0.50 -5.32 -13.34
C ASN A 227 0.08 -3.88 -13.37
N PRO A 228 0.53 -3.38 -14.54
CA PRO A 228 1.25 -2.10 -14.62
C PRO A 228 0.38 -0.91 -14.19
N GLU A 229 -0.92 -0.94 -14.47
CA GLU A 229 -1.85 0.12 -14.09
C GLU A 229 -2.00 0.24 -12.57
N LEU A 230 -2.10 -0.90 -11.88
CA LEU A 230 -2.20 -0.95 -10.42
C LEU A 230 -0.94 -0.38 -9.76
N TYR A 231 0.24 -0.81 -10.22
CA TYR A 231 1.51 -0.29 -9.69
C TYR A 231 1.74 1.19 -10.03
N ARG A 232 1.21 1.66 -11.17
CA ARG A 232 1.21 3.09 -11.50
C ARG A 232 0.35 3.89 -10.54
N VAL A 233 -0.88 3.44 -10.25
CA VAL A 233 -1.76 4.06 -9.25
C VAL A 233 -1.09 4.09 -7.87
N MET A 234 -0.52 2.96 -7.41
CA MET A 234 0.22 2.89 -6.15
C MET A 234 1.40 3.88 -6.11
N SER A 235 2.09 4.10 -7.22
CA SER A 235 3.20 5.06 -7.29
C SER A 235 2.71 6.50 -7.15
N HIS A 236 1.58 6.85 -7.75
CA HIS A 236 0.96 8.18 -7.59
C HIS A 236 0.44 8.39 -6.16
N GLU A 237 -0.13 7.37 -5.56
CA GLU A 237 -0.61 7.38 -4.18
C GLU A 237 0.55 7.59 -3.19
N LYS A 238 1.68 6.92 -3.41
CA LYS A 238 2.93 7.16 -2.67
C LYS A 238 3.36 8.63 -2.72
N LEU A 239 3.34 9.25 -3.89
CA LEU A 239 3.69 10.66 -4.04
C LEU A 239 2.75 11.56 -3.21
N ALA A 240 1.44 11.30 -3.26
CA ALA A 240 0.47 12.07 -2.49
C ALA A 240 0.73 11.95 -0.98
N ILE A 241 1.05 10.76 -0.49
CA ILE A 241 1.37 10.53 0.91
C ILE A 241 2.66 11.24 1.31
N TYR A 242 3.71 11.21 0.49
CA TYR A 242 4.92 11.98 0.76
C TYR A 242 4.66 13.48 0.83
N MET A 243 3.74 14.02 0.03
CA MET A 243 3.32 15.42 0.17
C MET A 243 2.62 15.68 1.50
N VAL A 244 1.71 14.80 1.92
CA VAL A 244 1.05 14.93 3.23
C VAL A 244 2.07 14.87 4.37
N LEU A 245 3.01 13.92 4.34
CA LEU A 245 4.09 13.81 5.32
C LEU A 245 4.95 15.08 5.34
N PHE A 246 5.29 15.62 4.17
CA PHE A 246 6.02 16.88 4.06
C PHE A 246 5.26 18.04 4.73
N PHE A 247 3.95 18.18 4.50
CA PHE A 247 3.13 19.19 5.17
C PHE A 247 3.09 19.01 6.69
N ILE A 248 2.96 17.79 7.18
CA ILE A 248 3.01 17.52 8.62
C ILE A 248 4.37 17.95 9.20
N ILE A 249 5.46 17.64 8.52
CA ILE A 249 6.81 18.06 8.92
C ILE A 249 6.94 19.58 8.95
N VAL A 250 6.40 20.29 7.97
CA VAL A 250 6.40 21.76 7.95
C VAL A 250 5.60 22.33 9.12
N VAL A 251 4.44 21.77 9.43
CA VAL A 251 3.63 22.19 10.59
C VAL A 251 4.38 21.97 11.89
N VAL A 252 5.04 20.82 12.06
CA VAL A 252 5.90 20.54 13.23
C VAL A 252 7.04 21.55 13.30
N ALA A 253 7.69 21.85 12.18
CA ALA A 253 8.79 22.80 12.09
C ALA A 253 8.36 24.22 12.53
N VAL A 254 7.23 24.70 12.02
CA VAL A 254 6.66 26.00 12.41
C VAL A 254 6.29 26.02 13.89
N ASN A 255 5.73 24.93 14.42
CA ASN A 255 5.38 24.83 15.83
C ASN A 255 6.63 24.89 16.73
N ILE A 256 7.70 24.18 16.36
CA ILE A 256 9.00 24.25 17.08
C ILE A 256 9.52 25.69 17.07
N TYR A 257 9.55 26.33 15.90
CA TYR A 257 10.04 27.71 15.76
C TYR A 257 9.24 28.70 16.61
N ALA A 258 7.92 28.64 16.54
CA ALA A 258 7.04 29.50 17.29
C ALA A 258 7.22 29.31 18.81
N SER A 259 7.28 28.06 19.27
CA SER A 259 7.46 27.72 20.68
C SER A 259 8.80 28.21 21.22
N GLU A 260 9.91 27.98 20.49
CA GLU A 260 11.24 28.42 20.90
C GLU A 260 11.38 29.93 20.86
N SER A 261 10.86 30.58 19.80
CA SER A 261 10.93 32.06 19.71
C SER A 261 10.20 32.73 20.85
N MET A 262 9.01 32.22 21.23
CA MET A 262 8.25 32.73 22.35
C MET A 262 8.96 32.51 23.68
N LEU A 263 9.56 31.33 23.86
CA LEU A 263 10.35 31.00 25.05
C LEU A 263 11.55 31.93 25.22
N ILE A 264 12.24 32.29 24.16
CA ILE A 264 13.36 33.23 24.18
C ILE A 264 12.90 34.62 24.59
N ILE A 265 11.78 35.10 24.03
CA ILE A 265 11.23 36.43 24.35
C ILE A 265 10.86 36.52 25.84
N GLU A 266 10.20 35.51 26.37
CA GLU A 266 9.80 35.52 27.78
C GLU A 266 10.96 35.39 28.75
N LYS A 267 12.02 34.68 28.37
CA LYS A 267 13.21 34.51 29.20
C LYS A 267 14.29 35.56 29.00
N GLN A 268 13.99 36.67 28.33
CA GLN A 268 14.97 37.70 28.04
C GLN A 268 15.60 38.26 29.31
N ARG A 269 14.81 38.46 30.38
CA ARG A 269 15.31 38.91 31.71
C ARG A 269 16.26 37.89 32.35
N ASP A 270 16.00 36.61 32.20
CA ASP A 270 16.87 35.52 32.68
C ASP A 270 18.19 35.51 31.92
N ILE A 271 18.13 35.74 30.59
CA ILE A 271 19.32 35.89 29.74
C ILE A 271 20.20 37.04 30.17
N GLU A 272 19.58 38.21 30.46
CA GLU A 272 20.29 39.41 30.95
C GLU A 272 20.94 39.14 32.32
N SER A 273 20.23 38.46 33.21
CA SER A 273 20.74 38.08 34.53
C SER A 273 21.94 37.12 34.44
N LEU A 274 21.85 36.12 33.55
CA LEU A 274 22.96 35.19 33.29
C LEU A 274 24.20 35.90 32.72
N ARG A 275 24.00 36.87 31.81
CA ARG A 275 25.08 37.71 31.29
C ARG A 275 25.70 38.60 32.36
N ALA A 276 24.89 39.19 33.23
CA ALA A 276 25.38 40.00 34.36
C ALA A 276 26.22 39.17 35.36
N MET A 277 25.92 37.86 35.49
CA MET A 277 26.71 36.90 36.27
C MET A 277 27.96 36.40 35.55
N GLY A 278 28.27 36.90 34.33
CA GLY A 278 29.46 36.56 33.58
C GLY A 278 29.31 35.36 32.60
N ALA A 279 28.07 34.96 32.29
CA ALA A 279 27.87 33.90 31.30
C ALA A 279 28.19 34.39 29.88
N ASP A 280 29.05 33.67 29.14
CA ASP A 280 29.35 33.93 27.74
C ASP A 280 28.13 33.66 26.85
N ALA A 281 27.99 34.43 25.77
CA ALA A 281 26.91 34.24 24.78
C ALA A 281 26.84 32.81 24.23
N ARG A 282 27.96 32.11 24.10
CA ARG A 282 28.00 30.70 23.69
C ARG A 282 27.38 29.78 24.74
N MET A 283 27.56 30.07 26.04
CA MET A 283 26.99 29.30 27.12
C MET A 283 25.46 29.48 27.16
N VAL A 284 24.98 30.73 27.02
CA VAL A 284 23.54 31.04 26.95
C VAL A 284 22.89 30.31 25.78
N ARG A 285 23.46 30.42 24.56
CA ARG A 285 22.94 29.68 23.37
C ARG A 285 22.87 28.17 23.58
N ARG A 286 23.86 27.56 24.23
CA ARG A 286 23.84 26.12 24.52
C ARG A 286 22.75 25.73 25.51
N ILE A 287 22.47 26.55 26.51
CA ILE A 287 21.40 26.28 27.48
C ILE A 287 20.05 26.24 26.77
N TYR A 288 19.72 27.29 25.99
CA TYR A 288 18.43 27.34 25.27
C TYR A 288 18.34 26.35 24.13
N PHE A 289 19.43 26.03 23.43
CA PHE A 289 19.48 24.93 22.45
C PHE A 289 19.13 23.59 23.12
N THR A 290 19.72 23.33 24.29
CA THR A 290 19.44 22.09 25.03
C THR A 290 17.99 22.04 25.51
N GLU A 291 17.43 23.18 25.93
CA GLU A 291 16.03 23.29 26.35
C GLU A 291 15.07 23.02 25.18
N GLY A 292 15.29 23.64 24.00
CA GLY A 292 14.51 23.40 22.78
C GLY A 292 14.58 21.95 22.32
N MET A 293 15.78 21.35 22.36
CA MET A 293 15.94 19.93 22.03
C MET A 293 15.24 18.99 23.02
N LEU A 294 15.17 19.35 24.31
CA LEU A 294 14.41 18.58 25.30
C LEU A 294 12.90 18.67 25.04
N ILE A 295 12.38 19.85 24.69
CA ILE A 295 10.98 20.05 24.31
C ILE A 295 10.66 19.19 23.07
N CYS A 296 11.52 19.28 22.05
CA CYS A 296 11.39 18.50 20.82
C CYS A 296 11.38 16.99 21.09
N PHE A 297 12.32 16.52 21.88
CA PHE A 297 12.45 15.09 22.23
C PHE A 297 11.26 14.57 23.03
N LEU A 298 10.81 15.33 24.04
CA LEU A 298 9.65 14.94 24.84
C LEU A 298 8.36 14.93 24.04
N GLY A 299 8.15 15.96 23.19
CA GLY A 299 7.00 16.00 22.27
C GLY A 299 7.00 14.84 21.29
N MET A 300 8.14 14.60 20.64
CA MET A 300 8.33 13.49 19.72
C MET A 300 8.06 12.13 20.39
N LEU A 301 8.64 11.88 21.55
CA LEU A 301 8.44 10.62 22.27
C LEU A 301 6.98 10.41 22.67
N ALA A 302 6.33 11.46 23.22
CA ALA A 302 4.92 11.42 23.57
C ALA A 302 4.04 11.16 22.32
N GLY A 303 4.37 11.80 21.18
CA GLY A 303 3.66 11.63 19.93
C GLY A 303 3.82 10.23 19.34
N VAL A 304 5.03 9.69 19.33
CA VAL A 304 5.27 8.30 18.87
C VAL A 304 4.50 7.31 19.73
N VAL A 305 4.52 7.46 21.05
CA VAL A 305 3.74 6.59 21.97
C VAL A 305 2.25 6.72 21.69
N ALA A 306 1.73 7.94 21.54
CA ALA A 306 0.32 8.17 21.24
C ALA A 306 -0.06 7.60 19.85
N GLY A 307 0.77 7.78 18.83
CA GLY A 307 0.57 7.22 17.50
C GLY A 307 0.56 5.70 17.48
N LEU A 308 1.48 5.06 18.21
CA LEU A 308 1.52 3.61 18.39
C LEU A 308 0.28 3.08 19.12
N LEU A 309 -0.17 3.78 20.16
CA LEU A 309 -1.39 3.41 20.89
C LEU A 309 -2.63 3.52 19.99
N LEU A 310 -2.73 4.56 19.15
CA LEU A 310 -3.81 4.71 18.19
C LEU A 310 -3.76 3.61 17.11
N ALA A 311 -2.58 3.31 16.59
CA ALA A 311 -2.37 2.22 15.62
C ALA A 311 -2.77 0.86 16.22
N TRP A 312 -2.34 0.58 17.43
CA TRP A 312 -2.72 -0.64 18.16
C TRP A 312 -4.23 -0.71 18.44
N ALA A 313 -4.83 0.40 18.85
CA ALA A 313 -6.27 0.48 19.11
C ALA A 313 -7.08 0.23 17.82
N GLN A 314 -6.67 0.78 16.69
CA GLN A 314 -7.31 0.52 15.40
C GLN A 314 -7.15 -0.94 14.98
N GLN A 315 -5.97 -1.53 15.18
CA GLN A 315 -5.72 -2.93 14.83
C GLN A 315 -6.56 -3.91 15.67
N THR A 316 -6.80 -3.59 16.96
CA THR A 316 -7.56 -4.46 17.86
C THR A 316 -9.07 -4.24 17.79
N TRP A 317 -9.52 -3.01 17.68
CA TRP A 317 -10.96 -2.66 17.76
C TRP A 317 -11.57 -2.27 16.41
N GLY A 318 -10.76 -1.96 15.40
CA GLY A 318 -11.26 -1.65 14.06
C GLY A 318 -12.24 -0.47 14.01
N PHE A 319 -11.98 0.60 14.77
CA PHE A 319 -12.89 1.77 14.87
C PHE A 319 -13.24 2.38 13.50
N ILE A 320 -12.27 2.40 12.60
CA ILE A 320 -12.45 2.94 11.26
C ILE A 320 -12.63 1.75 10.32
N SER A 321 -13.88 1.55 9.87
CA SER A 321 -14.21 0.53 8.89
C SER A 321 -13.98 1.03 7.47
N MET A 322 -13.63 0.12 6.57
CA MET A 322 -13.47 0.42 5.15
C MET A 322 -14.85 0.55 4.50
N PRO A 323 -15.14 1.65 3.78
CA PRO A 323 -16.42 1.77 3.08
C PRO A 323 -16.48 0.77 1.93
N GLY A 324 -17.48 -0.10 1.93
CA GLY A 324 -17.75 -1.09 0.87
C GLY A 324 -17.73 -2.53 1.39
N ASN A 325 -18.15 -3.46 0.53
CA ASN A 325 -18.08 -4.91 0.80
C ASN A 325 -16.69 -5.48 0.43
N GLY A 326 -15.61 -4.81 0.86
CA GLY A 326 -14.25 -5.23 0.61
C GLY A 326 -13.83 -6.50 1.37
N ILE A 327 -12.66 -7.00 1.04
CA ILE A 327 -12.06 -8.21 1.62
C ILE A 327 -11.80 -8.05 3.12
N VAL A 328 -11.63 -6.81 3.58
CA VAL A 328 -11.30 -6.47 4.97
C VAL A 328 -12.31 -5.47 5.53
N SER A 329 -12.83 -5.74 6.72
CA SER A 329 -13.84 -4.90 7.39
C SER A 329 -13.29 -3.62 8.01
N ALA A 330 -12.00 -3.60 8.39
CA ALA A 330 -11.34 -2.45 9.02
C ALA A 330 -10.12 -1.99 8.19
N TYR A 331 -9.77 -0.70 8.29
CA TYR A 331 -8.55 -0.20 7.67
C TYR A 331 -7.32 -0.97 8.18
N PRO A 332 -6.51 -1.55 7.28
CA PRO A 332 -5.32 -2.29 7.66
C PRO A 332 -4.26 -1.34 8.22
N ILE A 333 -3.60 -1.75 9.29
CA ILE A 333 -2.49 -1.01 9.89
C ILE A 333 -1.30 -1.93 10.02
N LYS A 334 -0.16 -1.47 9.50
CA LYS A 334 1.14 -2.13 9.68
C LYS A 334 2.16 -1.13 10.21
N VAL A 335 2.67 -1.40 11.38
CA VAL A 335 3.73 -0.59 12.00
C VAL A 335 5.09 -1.11 11.55
N GLU A 336 5.85 -0.28 10.84
CA GLU A 336 7.25 -0.57 10.47
C GLU A 336 8.21 0.24 11.34
N TRP A 337 9.08 -0.43 12.08
CA TRP A 337 10.02 0.23 12.98
C TRP A 337 11.02 1.14 12.27
N ALA A 338 11.36 0.80 11.03
CA ALA A 338 12.24 1.63 10.20
C ALA A 338 11.65 3.02 9.96
N ASP A 339 10.36 3.11 9.65
CA ASP A 339 9.66 4.37 9.39
C ASP A 339 9.57 5.23 10.64
N ILE A 340 9.34 4.61 11.81
CA ILE A 340 9.33 5.30 13.09
C ILE A 340 10.70 5.91 13.36
N LEU A 341 11.78 5.14 13.20
CA LEU A 341 13.14 5.62 13.43
C LEU A 341 13.53 6.74 12.46
N ILE A 342 13.17 6.62 11.18
CA ILE A 342 13.41 7.65 10.16
C ILE A 342 12.64 8.94 10.52
N SER A 343 11.37 8.81 10.92
CA SER A 343 10.54 9.94 11.34
C SER A 343 11.12 10.63 12.59
N MET A 344 11.55 9.86 13.59
CA MET A 344 12.21 10.39 14.78
C MET A 344 13.51 11.11 14.45
N ALA A 345 14.33 10.54 13.58
CA ALA A 345 15.58 11.17 13.12
C ALA A 345 15.28 12.47 12.35
N GLY A 346 14.27 12.48 11.47
CA GLY A 346 13.83 13.65 10.72
C GLY A 346 13.36 14.78 11.62
N ILE A 347 12.47 14.50 12.56
CA ILE A 347 11.96 15.50 13.52
C ILE A 347 13.11 16.04 14.38
N SER A 348 14.02 15.18 14.85
CA SER A 348 15.17 15.60 15.65
C SER A 348 16.14 16.50 14.86
N LEU A 349 16.37 16.18 13.59
CA LEU A 349 17.22 16.97 12.70
C LEU A 349 16.61 18.37 12.45
N ILE A 350 15.31 18.40 12.14
CA ILE A 350 14.57 19.64 11.91
C ILE A 350 14.53 20.47 13.20
N GLY A 351 14.26 19.86 14.35
CA GLY A 351 14.31 20.50 15.63
C GLY A 351 15.66 21.14 15.91
N ALA A 352 16.76 20.42 15.64
CA ALA A 352 18.11 20.97 15.81
C ALA A 352 18.43 22.14 14.85
N LEU A 353 17.95 22.07 13.61
CA LEU A 353 18.13 23.14 12.61
C LEU A 353 17.37 24.41 13.03
N ILE A 354 16.11 24.25 13.42
CA ILE A 354 15.23 25.34 13.81
C ILE A 354 15.74 25.99 15.10
N SER A 355 16.12 25.18 16.09
CA SER A 355 16.69 25.66 17.35
C SER A 355 17.96 26.50 17.11
N LYS A 356 18.84 26.10 16.17
CA LYS A 356 19.98 26.91 15.76
C LYS A 356 19.56 28.23 15.09
N LEU A 357 18.53 28.22 14.26
CA LEU A 357 18.04 29.41 13.56
C LEU A 357 17.40 30.41 14.56
N SER A 358 16.58 29.93 15.48
CA SER A 358 15.91 30.71 16.50
C SER A 358 16.92 31.42 17.43
N LEU A 359 18.04 30.77 17.73
CA LEU A 359 19.09 31.28 18.63
C LEU A 359 20.12 32.18 17.93
N LYS A 360 20.00 32.42 16.62
CA LYS A 360 21.00 33.23 15.88
C LYS A 360 21.05 34.68 16.36
N ASN A 361 19.94 35.19 16.88
CA ASN A 361 19.79 36.60 17.32
C ASN A 361 20.04 36.81 18.83
N ILE A 362 20.45 35.77 19.57
CA ILE A 362 20.90 35.82 20.96
C ILE A 362 22.45 35.87 20.98
#